data_5698197e2d8f1276428e61cb5c92f3da
#
_entry.id   5698197e2d8f1276428e61cb5c92f3da
#
_cell.length_a   1.000
_cell.length_b   1.000
_cell.length_c   1.000
_cell.angle_alpha   90.00
_cell.angle_beta   90.00
_cell.angle_gamma   90.00
#
_symmetry.space_group_name_H-M   'P 1'
#
loop_
_entity.id
_entity.type
_entity.pdbx_description
1 polymer ?
#
loop_
_entity_poly.entity_id
_entity_poly.type
_entity_poly.pdbx_seq_one_letter_code
_entity_poly.pdbx_strand_id
1 'polypeptide(L)'
;MNVLPRIDWIVLSLALVLVVSACAGGGSSPNAPPAPVRPAGTTEAQAAELETLFRARRAESLENVHPGDVDFVTGMIGHHAQALTMSGYAPGAGASASIQTLAARIINALNDDINNMQRWLADRSLPVPQVAEDCTVTPPEGAGGAMMDHAAMGHEGMDHEGIPGMLIAEQLDELSRAQ
;
A
#
# COMPACT_ATOMS: atom_id res chain seq x y z
N MET A 1 10.51 -61.51 46.51
CA MET A 1 9.95 -61.58 45.15
C MET A 1 8.71 -60.76 45.12
N ASN A 2 8.82 -59.51 44.66
CA ASN A 2 7.70 -58.56 44.56
C ASN A 2 7.23 -58.52 43.12
N VAL A 3 6.04 -59.03 42.89
CA VAL A 3 5.37 -58.98 41.60
C VAL A 3 4.57 -57.69 41.54
N LEU A 4 5.04 -56.73 40.71
CA LEU A 4 4.29 -55.51 40.38
C LEU A 4 3.19 -55.85 39.36
N PRO A 5 1.93 -55.36 39.50
CA PRO A 5 0.88 -55.57 38.53
C PRO A 5 1.15 -54.77 37.28
N ARG A 6 1.03 -55.40 36.14
CA ARG A 6 1.00 -54.76 34.82
C ARG A 6 -0.28 -53.94 34.69
N ILE A 7 -0.15 -52.63 34.70
CA ILE A 7 -1.23 -51.72 34.36
C ILE A 7 -1.36 -51.74 32.85
N ASP A 8 -2.49 -52.24 32.37
CA ASP A 8 -2.82 -52.31 30.94
C ASP A 8 -2.91 -50.89 30.35
N TRP A 9 -2.03 -50.58 29.47
CA TRP A 9 -1.93 -49.33 28.72
C TRP A 9 -3.11 -49.09 27.76
N ILE A 10 -4.04 -50.03 27.65
CA ILE A 10 -5.17 -49.97 26.73
C ILE A 10 -6.31 -49.09 27.29
N VAL A 11 -6.40 -48.90 28.60
CA VAL A 11 -7.48 -48.10 29.21
C VAL A 11 -7.15 -46.58 29.26
N LEU A 12 -5.88 -46.22 29.05
CA LEU A 12 -5.46 -44.82 29.04
C LEU A 12 -5.57 -44.13 27.68
N SER A 13 -5.78 -44.92 26.62
CA SER A 13 -5.87 -44.39 25.25
C SER A 13 -7.28 -43.97 24.82
N LEU A 14 -8.32 -44.26 25.63
CA LEU A 14 -9.71 -43.96 25.28
C LEU A 14 -10.28 -42.67 25.95
N ALA A 15 -9.51 -42.05 26.81
CA ALA A 15 -9.96 -40.81 27.53
C ALA A 15 -9.40 -39.51 26.95
N LEU A 16 -8.61 -39.54 25.85
CA LEU A 16 -7.96 -38.35 25.28
C LEU A 16 -8.50 -37.93 23.91
N VAL A 17 -9.66 -38.42 23.48
CA VAL A 17 -10.26 -38.09 22.16
C VAL A 17 -11.48 -37.18 22.24
N LEU A 18 -11.82 -36.60 23.39
CA LEU A 18 -13.09 -35.86 23.54
C LEU A 18 -12.95 -34.40 23.96
N VAL A 19 -11.79 -33.74 23.75
CA VAL A 19 -11.63 -32.28 24.05
C VAL A 19 -11.01 -31.50 22.88
N VAL A 20 -11.17 -31.92 21.62
CA VAL A 20 -10.78 -31.12 20.47
C VAL A 20 -11.98 -30.89 19.55
N SER A 21 -13.06 -30.37 20.10
CA SER A 21 -14.22 -29.95 19.32
C SER A 21 -14.86 -28.67 19.87
N ALA A 22 -14.10 -27.59 19.99
CA ALA A 22 -14.68 -26.26 20.16
C ALA A 22 -13.62 -25.18 20.03
N CYS A 23 -13.07 -24.97 18.87
CA CYS A 23 -12.52 -23.67 18.45
C CYS A 23 -12.36 -23.66 16.92
N ALA A 24 -13.48 -23.86 16.20
CA ALA A 24 -13.62 -23.33 14.86
C ALA A 24 -13.97 -21.84 14.97
N GLY A 25 -13.15 -21.08 15.69
CA GLY A 25 -13.09 -19.64 15.59
C GLY A 25 -12.51 -19.34 14.20
N GLY A 26 -13.35 -18.87 13.26
CA GLY A 26 -12.92 -18.39 11.97
C GLY A 26 -11.85 -17.32 12.16
N GLY A 27 -10.57 -17.72 12.02
CA GLY A 27 -9.46 -16.81 11.95
C GLY A 27 -9.62 -15.98 10.68
N SER A 28 -10.17 -14.78 10.81
CA SER A 28 -10.13 -13.78 9.75
C SER A 28 -8.65 -13.54 9.43
N SER A 29 -8.25 -13.83 8.21
CA SER A 29 -6.91 -13.49 7.73
C SER A 29 -6.71 -11.98 7.94
N PRO A 30 -5.59 -11.52 8.53
CA PRO A 30 -5.35 -10.09 8.77
C PRO A 30 -5.34 -9.25 7.48
N ASN A 31 -5.30 -9.88 6.31
CA ASN A 31 -5.36 -9.27 4.98
C ASN A 31 -6.68 -9.52 4.24
N ALA A 32 -7.69 -10.10 4.88
CA ALA A 32 -8.98 -10.20 4.23
C ALA A 32 -9.64 -8.81 4.18
N PRO A 33 -10.12 -8.37 3.00
CA PRO A 33 -10.88 -7.13 2.92
C PRO A 33 -12.05 -7.20 3.92
N PRO A 34 -12.38 -6.08 4.61
CA PRO A 34 -13.49 -6.08 5.53
C PRO A 34 -14.76 -6.57 4.83
N ALA A 35 -15.46 -7.49 5.48
CA ALA A 35 -16.72 -7.99 4.94
C ALA A 35 -17.66 -6.81 4.68
N PRO A 36 -18.39 -6.80 3.55
CA PRO A 36 -19.29 -5.70 3.23
C PRO A 36 -20.29 -5.52 4.38
N VAL A 37 -20.32 -4.30 4.91
CA VAL A 37 -21.26 -3.94 5.99
C VAL A 37 -22.67 -3.96 5.40
N ARG A 38 -23.45 -4.95 5.78
CA ARG A 38 -24.85 -5.06 5.36
C ARG A 38 -25.70 -4.04 6.11
N PRO A 39 -26.39 -3.12 5.41
CA PRO A 39 -27.34 -2.23 6.06
C PRO A 39 -28.44 -3.02 6.79
N ALA A 40 -28.82 -2.57 7.98
CA ALA A 40 -29.89 -3.23 8.75
C ALA A 40 -31.19 -3.24 7.94
N GLY A 41 -31.83 -4.44 7.83
CA GLY A 41 -33.07 -4.61 7.07
C GLY A 41 -32.91 -5.06 5.62
N THR A 42 -31.68 -5.19 5.11
CA THR A 42 -31.43 -5.70 3.74
C THR A 42 -31.72 -7.21 3.68
N THR A 43 -32.57 -7.65 2.77
CA THR A 43 -32.80 -9.07 2.51
C THR A 43 -31.59 -9.70 1.80
N GLU A 44 -31.46 -11.01 1.85
CA GLU A 44 -30.36 -11.73 1.21
C GLU A 44 -30.38 -11.54 -0.33
N ALA A 45 -31.55 -11.52 -0.93
CA ALA A 45 -31.71 -11.23 -2.37
C ALA A 45 -31.22 -9.82 -2.73
N GLN A 46 -31.57 -8.81 -1.93
CA GLN A 46 -31.10 -7.44 -2.13
C GLN A 46 -29.58 -7.32 -1.92
N ALA A 47 -29.01 -8.06 -0.98
CA ALA A 47 -27.57 -8.09 -0.77
C ALA A 47 -26.83 -8.71 -1.97
N ALA A 48 -27.35 -9.79 -2.55
CA ALA A 48 -26.79 -10.44 -3.73
C ALA A 48 -26.87 -9.54 -4.99
N GLU A 49 -27.99 -8.84 -5.16
CA GLU A 49 -28.15 -7.86 -6.25
C GLU A 49 -27.16 -6.70 -6.10
N LEU A 50 -27.03 -6.15 -4.91
CA LEU A 50 -26.09 -5.07 -4.61
C LEU A 50 -24.63 -5.51 -4.88
N GLU A 51 -24.25 -6.70 -4.46
CA GLU A 51 -22.94 -7.28 -4.73
C GLU A 51 -22.67 -7.42 -6.24
N THR A 52 -23.68 -7.83 -7.01
CA THR A 52 -23.57 -7.93 -8.46
C THR A 52 -23.36 -6.56 -9.11
N LEU A 53 -24.09 -5.55 -8.65
CA LEU A 53 -23.93 -4.16 -9.11
C LEU A 53 -22.56 -3.58 -8.73
N PHE A 54 -22.06 -3.87 -7.53
CA PHE A 54 -20.72 -3.47 -7.11
C PHE A 54 -19.62 -4.08 -8.00
N ARG A 55 -19.74 -5.38 -8.29
CA ARG A 55 -18.77 -6.07 -9.17
C ARG A 55 -18.80 -5.50 -10.60
N ALA A 56 -19.98 -5.25 -11.14
CA ALA A 56 -20.12 -4.65 -12.46
C ALA A 56 -19.49 -3.25 -12.52
N ARG A 57 -19.79 -2.37 -11.56
CA ARG A 57 -19.18 -1.04 -11.46
C ARG A 57 -17.69 -1.07 -11.26
N ARG A 58 -17.19 -2.01 -10.44
CA ARG A 58 -15.76 -2.20 -10.26
C ARG A 58 -15.09 -2.60 -11.57
N ALA A 59 -15.63 -3.58 -12.29
CA ALA A 59 -15.12 -4.00 -13.60
C ALA A 59 -15.07 -2.82 -14.58
N GLU A 60 -16.15 -2.07 -14.69
CA GLU A 60 -16.24 -0.87 -15.52
C GLU A 60 -15.18 0.19 -15.13
N SER A 61 -14.97 0.43 -13.83
CA SER A 61 -13.96 1.39 -13.35
C SER A 61 -12.51 0.94 -13.59
N LEU A 62 -12.27 -0.37 -13.73
CA LEU A 62 -10.95 -0.91 -14.07
C LEU A 62 -10.66 -0.77 -15.57
N GLU A 63 -11.69 -0.83 -16.42
CA GLU A 63 -11.56 -0.72 -17.87
C GLU A 63 -11.53 0.74 -18.37
N ASN A 64 -12.26 1.63 -17.69
CA ASN A 64 -12.38 3.04 -18.08
C ASN A 64 -11.41 3.92 -17.30
N VAL A 65 -10.14 3.88 -17.67
CA VAL A 65 -9.08 4.71 -17.05
C VAL A 65 -8.71 5.84 -18.00
N HIS A 66 -8.81 7.07 -17.51
CA HIS A 66 -8.38 8.23 -18.28
C HIS A 66 -6.85 8.32 -18.26
N PRO A 67 -6.16 8.55 -19.39
CA PRO A 67 -4.70 8.68 -19.41
C PRO A 67 -4.16 9.71 -18.40
N GLY A 68 -4.83 10.84 -18.25
CA GLY A 68 -4.45 11.85 -17.26
C GLY A 68 -4.50 11.38 -15.80
N ASP A 69 -5.35 10.39 -15.46
CA ASP A 69 -5.36 9.78 -14.12
C ASP A 69 -4.11 8.91 -13.92
N VAL A 70 -3.68 8.21 -14.99
CA VAL A 70 -2.46 7.39 -14.97
C VAL A 70 -1.24 8.29 -14.79
N ASP A 71 -1.15 9.37 -15.56
CA ASP A 71 -0.06 10.34 -15.47
C ASP A 71 -0.01 10.99 -14.10
N PHE A 72 -1.16 11.39 -13.57
CA PHE A 72 -1.26 11.96 -12.23
C PHE A 72 -0.79 10.98 -11.15
N VAL A 73 -1.31 9.75 -11.15
CA VAL A 73 -0.96 8.74 -10.13
C VAL A 73 0.52 8.36 -10.23
N THR A 74 1.02 8.15 -11.44
CA THR A 74 2.44 7.84 -11.69
C THR A 74 3.35 8.96 -11.19
N GLY A 75 3.04 10.19 -11.54
CA GLY A 75 3.79 11.35 -11.12
C GLY A 75 3.72 11.58 -9.60
N MET A 76 2.55 11.35 -8.99
CA MET A 76 2.36 11.54 -7.55
C MET A 76 3.17 10.54 -6.72
N ILE A 77 3.44 9.33 -7.23
CA ILE A 77 4.39 8.39 -6.60
C ILE A 77 5.78 9.03 -6.50
N GLY A 78 6.28 9.66 -7.56
CA GLY A 78 7.56 10.37 -7.54
C GLY A 78 7.57 11.54 -6.56
N HIS A 79 6.52 12.34 -6.55
CA HIS A 79 6.35 13.45 -5.62
C HIS A 79 6.36 12.99 -4.17
N HIS A 80 5.67 11.90 -3.84
CA HIS A 80 5.64 11.31 -2.50
C HIS A 80 7.00 10.75 -2.10
N ALA A 81 7.71 10.09 -3.01
CA ALA A 81 9.06 9.60 -2.76
C ALA A 81 10.04 10.73 -2.40
N GLN A 82 9.98 11.88 -3.10
CA GLN A 82 10.80 13.03 -2.76
C GLN A 82 10.42 13.58 -1.36
N ALA A 83 9.14 13.65 -1.03
CA ALA A 83 8.69 14.10 0.28
C ALA A 83 9.10 13.15 1.42
N LEU A 84 9.20 11.83 1.16
CA LEU A 84 9.81 10.88 2.09
C LEU A 84 11.29 11.20 2.34
N THR A 85 12.05 11.46 1.28
CA THR A 85 13.47 11.86 1.36
C THR A 85 13.63 13.12 2.21
N MET A 86 12.84 14.17 1.92
CA MET A 86 12.87 15.44 2.67
C MET A 86 12.51 15.24 4.14
N SER A 87 11.49 14.46 4.44
CA SER A 87 11.07 14.14 5.81
C SER A 87 12.13 13.35 6.55
N GLY A 88 12.88 12.50 5.86
CA GLY A 88 14.00 11.73 6.38
C GLY A 88 15.18 12.59 6.88
N TYR A 89 15.32 13.83 6.42
CA TYR A 89 16.39 14.74 6.87
C TYR A 89 16.14 15.30 8.28
N ALA A 90 14.91 15.37 8.74
CA ALA A 90 14.55 16.05 9.99
C ALA A 90 15.33 15.58 11.24
N PRO A 91 15.60 14.28 11.48
CA PRO A 91 16.40 13.86 12.62
C PRO A 91 17.87 14.32 12.54
N GLY A 92 18.47 14.23 11.34
CA GLY A 92 19.88 14.58 11.10
C GLY A 92 20.13 16.10 11.12
N ALA A 93 19.13 16.90 10.74
CA ALA A 93 19.18 18.36 10.70
C ALA A 93 18.96 19.03 12.08
N GLY A 94 18.91 18.29 13.18
CA GLY A 94 18.68 18.85 14.51
C GLY A 94 17.30 19.48 14.70
N ALA A 95 16.31 19.08 13.89
CA ALA A 95 14.96 19.62 13.97
C ALA A 95 14.33 19.42 15.36
N SER A 96 13.44 20.33 15.76
CA SER A 96 12.75 20.21 17.04
C SER A 96 11.95 18.91 17.15
N ALA A 97 11.67 18.43 18.37
CA ALA A 97 10.89 17.21 18.60
C ALA A 97 9.51 17.22 17.92
N SER A 98 8.88 18.40 17.83
CA SER A 98 7.60 18.57 17.13
C SER A 98 7.74 18.37 15.61
N ILE A 99 8.80 18.88 15.01
CA ILE A 99 9.10 18.70 13.58
C ILE A 99 9.47 17.25 13.29
N GLN A 100 10.28 16.61 14.12
CA GLN A 100 10.59 15.19 13.97
C GLN A 100 9.33 14.30 14.07
N THR A 101 8.41 14.63 14.99
CA THR A 101 7.12 13.94 15.11
C THR A 101 6.25 14.15 13.87
N LEU A 102 6.24 15.35 13.32
CA LEU A 102 5.52 15.66 12.07
C LEU A 102 6.12 14.88 10.91
N ALA A 103 7.44 14.89 10.75
CA ALA A 103 8.15 14.15 9.71
C ALA A 103 7.85 12.64 9.77
N ALA A 104 7.86 12.03 10.97
CA ALA A 104 7.50 10.63 11.14
C ALA A 104 6.06 10.32 10.71
N ARG A 105 5.11 11.22 10.99
CA ARG A 105 3.70 11.07 10.54
C ARG A 105 3.59 11.19 9.02
N ILE A 106 4.32 12.13 8.42
CA ILE A 106 4.37 12.30 6.96
C ILE A 106 4.91 11.03 6.32
N ILE A 107 6.03 10.49 6.81
CA ILE A 107 6.63 9.26 6.29
C ILE A 107 5.62 8.11 6.30
N ASN A 108 4.92 7.89 7.41
CA ASN A 108 3.92 6.83 7.50
C ASN A 108 2.77 7.04 6.50
N ALA A 109 2.21 8.25 6.44
CA ALA A 109 1.09 8.55 5.54
C ALA A 109 1.48 8.40 4.06
N LEU A 110 2.66 8.92 3.67
CA LEU A 110 3.11 8.87 2.28
C LEU A 110 3.48 7.45 1.82
N ASN A 111 4.00 6.61 2.71
CA ASN A 111 4.19 5.19 2.41
C ASN A 111 2.86 4.48 2.13
N ASP A 112 1.83 4.75 2.93
CA ASP A 112 0.49 4.21 2.69
C ASP A 112 -0.09 4.70 1.36
N ASP A 113 0.10 5.99 1.04
CA ASP A 113 -0.38 6.57 -0.20
C ASP A 113 0.35 6.00 -1.43
N ILE A 114 1.68 5.84 -1.37
CA ILE A 114 2.47 5.19 -2.43
C ILE A 114 1.94 3.76 -2.67
N ASN A 115 1.76 2.97 -1.61
CA ASN A 115 1.23 1.62 -1.72
C ASN A 115 -0.19 1.59 -2.32
N ASN A 116 -1.02 2.57 -2.01
CA ASN A 116 -2.37 2.69 -2.58
C ASN A 116 -2.31 3.03 -4.07
N MET A 117 -1.46 3.97 -4.46
CA MET A 117 -1.26 4.37 -5.86
C MET A 117 -0.67 3.23 -6.69
N GLN A 118 0.33 2.52 -6.18
CA GLN A 118 0.90 1.34 -6.85
C GLN A 118 -0.14 0.23 -7.03
N ARG A 119 -0.98 -0.02 -6.03
CA ARG A 119 -2.10 -0.97 -6.15
C ARG A 119 -3.12 -0.51 -7.19
N TRP A 120 -3.46 0.78 -7.20
CA TRP A 120 -4.39 1.34 -8.18
C TRP A 120 -3.93 1.10 -9.62
N LEU A 121 -2.63 1.28 -9.89
CA LEU A 121 -2.03 0.96 -11.19
C LEU A 121 -2.04 -0.55 -11.46
N ALA A 122 -1.59 -1.36 -10.51
CA ALA A 122 -1.51 -2.82 -10.65
C ALA A 122 -2.87 -3.47 -10.89
N ASP A 123 -3.92 -3.05 -10.18
CA ASP A 123 -5.29 -3.53 -10.35
C ASP A 123 -5.83 -3.31 -11.77
N ARG A 124 -5.24 -2.36 -12.50
CA ARG A 124 -5.59 -1.99 -13.89
C ARG A 124 -4.60 -2.54 -14.92
N SER A 125 -3.68 -3.39 -14.48
CA SER A 125 -2.59 -3.93 -15.32
C SER A 125 -1.75 -2.84 -15.99
N LEU A 126 -1.62 -1.69 -15.33
CA LEU A 126 -0.82 -0.57 -15.78
C LEU A 126 0.61 -0.68 -15.24
N PRO A 127 1.59 -0.08 -15.91
CA PRO A 127 2.96 -0.03 -15.44
C PRO A 127 3.07 0.64 -14.05
N VAL A 128 3.80 0.00 -13.12
CA VAL A 128 3.92 0.44 -11.73
C VAL A 128 5.33 0.91 -11.42
N PRO A 129 5.56 2.19 -11.14
CA PRO A 129 6.85 2.68 -10.65
C PRO A 129 7.21 2.00 -9.32
N GLN A 130 8.47 1.63 -9.15
CA GLN A 130 8.98 1.06 -7.92
C GLN A 130 9.70 2.11 -7.10
N VAL A 131 9.44 2.14 -5.80
CA VAL A 131 10.12 3.02 -4.84
C VAL A 131 11.00 2.16 -3.96
N ALA A 132 12.31 2.41 -3.99
CA ALA A 132 13.30 1.72 -3.17
C ALA A 132 13.29 2.25 -1.72
N GLU A 133 13.99 1.56 -0.81
CA GLU A 133 14.11 1.99 0.59
C GLU A 133 14.79 3.36 0.76
N ASP A 134 15.65 3.73 -0.18
CA ASP A 134 16.30 5.06 -0.23
C ASP A 134 15.43 6.12 -0.90
N CYS A 135 14.16 5.81 -1.15
CA CYS A 135 13.17 6.65 -1.84
C CYS A 135 13.49 6.91 -3.32
N THR A 136 14.45 6.21 -3.91
CA THR A 136 14.71 6.27 -5.35
C THR A 136 13.55 5.64 -6.11
N VAL A 137 13.05 6.33 -7.13
CA VAL A 137 11.96 5.85 -7.99
C VAL A 137 12.53 5.24 -9.27
N THR A 138 12.23 3.97 -9.48
CA THR A 138 12.56 3.28 -10.72
C THR A 138 11.32 3.23 -11.62
N PRO A 139 11.39 3.80 -12.84
CA PRO A 139 10.29 3.70 -13.78
C PRO A 139 10.03 2.24 -14.17
N PRO A 140 8.79 1.88 -14.51
CA PRO A 140 8.46 0.53 -14.96
C PRO A 140 9.18 0.18 -16.27
N GLU A 141 9.50 -1.09 -16.47
CA GLU A 141 10.12 -1.58 -17.70
C GLU A 141 9.25 -1.25 -18.91
N GLY A 142 9.84 -0.65 -19.92
CA GLY A 142 9.16 -0.23 -21.15
C GLY A 142 8.57 1.18 -21.12
N ALA A 143 8.63 1.89 -20.00
CA ALA A 143 8.24 3.30 -19.90
C ALA A 143 9.33 4.27 -20.41
N GLY A 144 10.30 3.76 -21.13
CA GLY A 144 11.38 4.55 -21.72
C GLY A 144 10.83 5.60 -22.69
N GLY A 145 10.54 6.79 -22.19
CA GLY A 145 10.05 7.94 -22.94
C GLY A 145 8.70 8.51 -22.48
N ALA A 146 7.89 7.77 -21.72
CA ALA A 146 6.58 8.26 -21.26
C ALA A 146 6.62 8.91 -19.86
N MET A 147 7.70 8.75 -19.12
CA MET A 147 7.93 9.55 -17.91
C MET A 147 8.48 10.91 -18.36
N MET A 148 7.51 11.79 -18.61
CA MET A 148 7.70 13.23 -18.71
C MET A 148 8.68 13.71 -19.79
N ASP A 149 8.34 13.46 -21.04
CA ASP A 149 8.74 14.39 -22.08
C ASP A 149 7.83 15.63 -22.00
N HIS A 150 8.04 16.44 -20.97
CA HIS A 150 7.37 17.74 -20.83
C HIS A 150 7.77 18.72 -21.95
N ALA A 151 8.84 18.43 -22.71
CA ALA A 151 9.21 19.14 -23.91
C ALA A 151 8.15 18.99 -25.01
N ALA A 152 7.44 17.86 -25.07
CA ALA A 152 6.37 17.62 -26.02
C ALA A 152 5.08 18.42 -25.72
N MET A 153 4.94 18.99 -24.51
CA MET A 153 3.78 19.81 -24.10
C MET A 153 4.00 21.31 -24.25
N GLY A 154 5.05 21.77 -24.93
CA GLY A 154 5.21 23.18 -25.31
C GLY A 154 5.60 24.14 -24.18
N HIS A 155 6.08 23.65 -23.05
CA HIS A 155 6.67 24.45 -21.99
C HIS A 155 8.18 24.65 -22.21
N GLU A 156 8.56 25.21 -23.36
CA GLU A 156 9.90 25.72 -23.60
C GLU A 156 10.19 26.86 -22.62
N GLY A 157 11.00 26.60 -21.60
CA GLY A 157 11.53 27.67 -20.73
C GLY A 157 11.42 27.43 -19.23
N MET A 158 10.97 26.27 -18.75
CA MET A 158 11.09 25.91 -17.33
C MET A 158 12.02 24.71 -17.19
N ASP A 159 13.25 24.97 -16.73
CA ASP A 159 14.26 23.95 -16.39
C ASP A 159 13.85 23.11 -15.17
N HIS A 160 12.59 22.70 -15.09
CA HIS A 160 12.04 21.86 -14.04
C HIS A 160 11.61 20.54 -14.68
N GLU A 161 12.54 19.63 -14.81
CA GLU A 161 12.28 18.20 -15.08
C GLU A 161 11.50 17.59 -13.90
N GLY A 162 10.23 17.97 -13.71
CA GLY A 162 9.49 17.44 -12.60
C GLY A 162 8.03 17.90 -12.55
N ILE A 163 7.25 17.21 -11.75
CA ILE A 163 5.92 17.63 -11.35
C ILE A 163 6.01 19.01 -10.66
N PRO A 164 5.07 19.93 -10.93
CA PRO A 164 5.07 21.23 -10.25
C PRO A 164 5.14 21.09 -8.72
N GLY A 165 6.09 21.76 -8.10
CA GLY A 165 6.31 21.70 -6.65
C GLY A 165 7.42 20.75 -6.19
N MET A 166 7.99 19.96 -7.09
CA MET A 166 9.19 19.17 -6.76
C MET A 166 10.45 20.05 -6.74
N LEU A 167 11.37 19.69 -5.84
CA LEU A 167 12.70 20.26 -5.80
C LEU A 167 13.57 19.60 -6.89
N ILE A 168 14.41 20.40 -7.55
CA ILE A 168 15.48 19.86 -8.39
C ILE A 168 16.60 19.28 -7.51
N ALA A 169 17.48 18.47 -8.11
CA ALA A 169 18.54 17.76 -7.39
C ALA A 169 19.42 18.70 -6.54
N GLU A 170 19.78 19.87 -7.06
CA GLU A 170 20.58 20.87 -6.36
C GLU A 170 19.88 21.44 -5.13
N GLN A 171 18.57 21.70 -5.21
CA GLN A 171 17.76 22.19 -4.09
C GLN A 171 17.59 21.11 -3.00
N LEU A 172 17.44 19.85 -3.42
CA LEU A 172 17.33 18.72 -2.49
C LEU A 172 18.64 18.49 -1.74
N ASP A 173 19.77 18.62 -2.44
CA ASP A 173 21.11 18.52 -1.87
C ASP A 173 21.40 19.71 -0.92
N GLU A 174 20.98 20.94 -1.29
CA GLU A 174 21.05 22.09 -0.39
C GLU A 174 20.23 21.87 0.89
N LEU A 175 18.99 21.38 0.75
CA LEU A 175 18.14 21.06 1.88
C LEU A 175 18.77 19.99 2.79
N SER A 176 19.41 18.99 2.23
CA SER A 176 20.08 17.92 3.00
C SER A 176 21.22 18.42 3.88
N ARG A 177 21.83 19.55 3.51
CA ARG A 177 22.94 20.19 4.24
C ARG A 177 22.46 21.31 5.17
N ALA A 178 21.22 21.73 5.09
CA ALA A 178 20.65 22.75 5.97
C ALA A 178 20.54 22.20 7.40
N GLN A 179 21.18 22.89 8.36
CA GLN A 179 21.18 22.56 9.79
C GLN A 179 20.48 23.62 10.61
#